data_5e57fa2c7fdc02e3f928136f7d3419b4
#
_entry.id   5e57fa2c7fdc02e3f928136f7d3419b4
#
_cell.length_a   1.000
_cell.length_b   1.000
_cell.length_c   1.000
_cell.angle_alpha   90.00
_cell.angle_beta   90.00
_cell.angle_gamma   90.00
#
_symmetry.space_group_name_H-M   'P 1'
#
loop_
_entity.id
_entity.type
_entity.pdbx_description
1 polymer ?
#
loop_
_entity_poly.entity_id
_entity_poly.type
_entity_poly.pdbx_seq_one_letter_code
_entity_poly.pdbx_strand_id
1 'polypeptide(L)'
;QRPALSELDRIYPATYHAYQFNEAEFGFIHKVRRQLEARRLLAFCQGLPPSARILDVGCGDGFHLALLRDFGQPAWTLQGIDASQRAVAAAAQAGLTVHLGTVEQTSLPAASYDLAILIATIEHVADPVGVLKAVRALLKPGGRAVIVTDSTSTLDFRLTHKRVWGGYHFPRHWNLFNRKSLQLLAKAAGMEVVSIDSVMSPVNWVYSIRNWLVDHRYPSWLVEQFSLKAPLSLAAFTLVDTLFHLAGHGALLRLTVTNPGTVSPLHQFLL
;
A
#
# COMPACT_ATOMS: atom_id res chain seq x y z
N GLN A 1 22.22 -7.16 -3.02
CA GLN A 1 22.18 -6.95 -1.56
C GLN A 1 21.00 -6.03 -1.23
N ARG A 2 20.19 -6.41 -0.25
CA ARG A 2 19.10 -5.56 0.24
C ARG A 2 19.68 -4.55 1.22
N PRO A 3 19.20 -3.28 1.24
CA PRO A 3 19.60 -2.31 2.26
C PRO A 3 19.25 -2.80 3.67
N ALA A 4 20.07 -2.45 4.65
CA ALA A 4 19.78 -2.73 6.05
C ALA A 4 18.76 -1.73 6.62
N LEU A 5 18.04 -2.10 7.69
CA LEU A 5 17.10 -1.18 8.37
C LEU A 5 17.79 0.12 8.84
N SER A 6 19.08 0.05 9.18
CA SER A 6 19.90 1.23 9.53
C SER A 6 20.13 2.22 8.37
N GLU A 7 19.83 1.81 7.13
CA GLU A 7 19.98 2.64 5.93
C GLU A 7 18.65 3.27 5.47
N LEU A 8 17.55 3.06 6.20
CA LEU A 8 16.22 3.57 5.84
C LEU A 8 16.24 5.09 5.59
N ASP A 9 16.95 5.89 6.39
CA ASP A 9 17.02 7.34 6.21
C ASP A 9 17.70 7.76 4.90
N ARG A 10 18.60 6.92 4.36
CA ARG A 10 19.22 7.14 3.04
C ARG A 10 18.27 6.78 1.89
N ILE A 11 17.44 5.76 2.09
CA ILE A 11 16.49 5.26 1.11
C ILE A 11 15.23 6.14 1.08
N TYR A 12 14.81 6.64 2.26
CA TYR A 12 13.66 7.51 2.46
C TYR A 12 14.08 8.86 3.03
N PRO A 13 14.77 9.72 2.23
CA PRO A 13 15.20 11.04 2.68
C PRO A 13 14.01 11.93 3.02
N ALA A 14 14.25 13.03 3.75
CA ALA A 14 13.20 14.01 4.10
C ALA A 14 12.44 14.58 2.88
N THR A 15 13.10 14.58 1.72
CA THR A 15 12.53 14.99 0.43
C THR A 15 11.77 13.89 -0.31
N TYR A 16 11.55 12.73 0.33
CA TYR A 16 10.79 11.66 -0.30
C TYR A 16 9.36 12.10 -0.58
N HIS A 17 8.92 11.97 -1.83
CA HIS A 17 7.69 12.57 -2.34
C HIS A 17 6.41 12.11 -1.62
N ALA A 18 6.40 10.90 -1.03
CA ALA A 18 5.26 10.43 -0.26
C ALA A 18 4.97 11.29 0.99
N TYR A 19 6.03 11.95 1.55
CA TYR A 19 5.91 12.84 2.70
C TYR A 19 5.67 14.32 2.34
N GLN A 20 5.62 14.67 1.05
CA GLN A 20 5.54 16.06 0.61
C GLN A 20 4.19 16.48 0.03
N PHE A 21 3.22 15.58 0.00
CA PHE A 21 1.91 15.91 -0.56
C PHE A 21 1.02 16.59 0.48
N ASN A 22 1.16 17.91 0.64
CA ASN A 22 0.45 18.70 1.62
C ASN A 22 -0.53 19.72 1.01
N GLU A 23 -1.45 20.25 1.82
CA GLU A 23 -2.47 21.20 1.41
C GLU A 23 -1.89 22.56 0.96
N ALA A 24 -0.80 22.99 1.56
CA ALA A 24 -0.16 24.27 1.25
C ALA A 24 0.38 24.33 -0.19
N GLU A 25 0.85 23.18 -0.71
CA GLU A 25 1.41 23.11 -2.06
C GLU A 25 0.38 22.77 -3.15
N PHE A 26 -0.70 22.03 -2.82
CA PHE A 26 -1.64 21.47 -3.80
C PHE A 26 -3.11 21.93 -3.66
N GLY A 27 -3.47 22.64 -2.59
CA GLY A 27 -4.78 23.30 -2.42
C GLY A 27 -5.99 22.42 -2.77
N PHE A 28 -6.77 22.81 -3.80
CA PHE A 28 -7.95 22.07 -4.24
C PHE A 28 -7.67 20.64 -4.69
N ILE A 29 -6.55 20.39 -5.38
CA ILE A 29 -6.15 19.06 -5.84
C ILE A 29 -5.93 18.13 -4.63
N HIS A 30 -5.32 18.65 -3.55
CA HIS A 30 -5.14 17.91 -2.32
C HIS A 30 -6.49 17.50 -1.70
N LYS A 31 -7.48 18.41 -1.67
CA LYS A 31 -8.83 18.11 -1.15
C LYS A 31 -9.53 17.03 -1.96
N VAL A 32 -9.49 17.11 -3.29
CA VAL A 32 -10.10 16.10 -4.17
C VAL A 32 -9.43 14.74 -3.96
N ARG A 33 -8.09 14.70 -3.91
CA ARG A 33 -7.36 13.47 -3.65
C ARG A 33 -7.73 12.86 -2.29
N ARG A 34 -7.78 13.67 -1.23
CA ARG A 34 -8.20 13.19 0.10
C ARG A 34 -9.58 12.53 0.06
N GLN A 35 -10.56 13.13 -0.64
CA GLN A 35 -11.91 12.56 -0.75
C GLN A 35 -11.91 11.23 -1.53
N LEU A 36 -11.15 11.14 -2.63
CA LEU A 36 -11.06 9.92 -3.42
C LEU A 36 -10.40 8.78 -2.64
N GLU A 37 -9.29 9.06 -1.96
CA GLU A 37 -8.60 8.08 -1.13
C GLU A 37 -9.43 7.68 0.10
N ALA A 38 -10.13 8.63 0.74
CA ALA A 38 -11.05 8.32 1.83
C ALA A 38 -12.17 7.38 1.38
N ARG A 39 -12.80 7.62 0.22
CA ARG A 39 -13.82 6.72 -0.34
C ARG A 39 -13.26 5.31 -0.57
N ARG A 40 -12.04 5.22 -1.10
CA ARG A 40 -11.34 3.94 -1.32
C ARG A 40 -11.08 3.20 -0.01
N LEU A 41 -10.56 3.89 1.01
CA LEU A 41 -10.30 3.31 2.32
C LEU A 41 -11.60 2.87 3.02
N LEU A 42 -12.64 3.69 2.96
CA LEU A 42 -13.95 3.36 3.53
C LEU A 42 -14.58 2.13 2.84
N ALA A 43 -14.31 1.92 1.56
CA ALA A 43 -14.73 0.69 0.88
C ALA A 43 -14.04 -0.57 1.47
N PHE A 44 -12.79 -0.46 1.96
CA PHE A 44 -12.13 -1.55 2.67
C PHE A 44 -12.76 -1.83 4.04
N CYS A 45 -13.37 -0.81 4.65
CA CYS A 45 -14.01 -0.88 5.96
C CYS A 45 -15.47 -1.38 5.92
N GLN A 46 -16.03 -1.68 4.75
CA GLN A 46 -17.41 -2.15 4.65
C GLN A 46 -17.63 -3.43 5.46
N GLY A 47 -18.73 -3.47 6.22
CA GLY A 47 -19.09 -4.61 7.07
C GLY A 47 -18.28 -4.72 8.37
N LEU A 48 -17.43 -3.75 8.71
CA LEU A 48 -16.78 -3.70 10.01
C LEU A 48 -17.77 -3.30 11.11
N PRO A 49 -17.58 -3.80 12.34
CA PRO A 49 -18.39 -3.37 13.48
C PRO A 49 -18.18 -1.87 13.78
N PRO A 50 -19.16 -1.20 14.43
CA PRO A 50 -19.05 0.22 14.79
C PRO A 50 -17.81 0.55 15.63
N SER A 51 -17.34 -0.38 16.47
CA SER A 51 -16.16 -0.25 17.34
C SER A 51 -14.94 -1.02 16.79
N ALA A 52 -14.79 -1.11 15.47
CA ALA A 52 -13.70 -1.85 14.87
C ALA A 52 -12.32 -1.31 15.26
N ARG A 53 -11.36 -2.22 15.38
CA ARG A 53 -9.94 -1.88 15.53
C ARG A 53 -9.24 -2.08 14.18
N ILE A 54 -8.59 -1.02 13.70
CA ILE A 54 -7.95 -0.99 12.38
C ILE A 54 -6.46 -0.72 12.57
N LEU A 55 -5.62 -1.52 11.93
CA LEU A 55 -4.17 -1.38 11.92
C LEU A 55 -3.69 -1.00 10.51
N ASP A 56 -2.90 0.06 10.41
CA ASP A 56 -2.19 0.44 9.18
C ASP A 56 -0.72 0.03 9.34
N VAL A 57 -0.27 -0.95 8.54
CA VAL A 57 1.08 -1.50 8.57
C VAL A 57 1.94 -0.82 7.50
N GLY A 58 3.03 -0.19 7.92
CA GLY A 58 3.81 0.71 7.06
C GLY A 58 3.06 2.03 6.82
N CYS A 59 2.51 2.60 7.90
CA CYS A 59 1.58 3.73 7.83
C CYS A 59 2.23 5.06 7.43
N GLY A 60 3.56 5.12 7.35
CA GLY A 60 4.29 6.35 7.06
C GLY A 60 3.95 7.47 8.06
N ASP A 61 3.69 8.65 7.55
CA ASP A 61 3.25 9.83 8.33
C ASP A 61 1.79 9.75 8.81
N GLY A 62 1.11 8.64 8.59
CA GLY A 62 -0.26 8.40 9.03
C GLY A 62 -1.34 8.95 8.11
N PHE A 63 -1.04 9.23 6.85
CA PHE A 63 -2.01 9.79 5.90
C PHE A 63 -3.32 8.98 5.84
N HIS A 64 -3.26 7.66 5.75
CA HIS A 64 -4.46 6.81 5.71
C HIS A 64 -5.20 6.80 7.05
N LEU A 65 -4.48 6.78 8.16
CA LEU A 65 -5.09 6.88 9.50
C LEU A 65 -5.83 8.21 9.69
N ALA A 66 -5.25 9.32 9.21
CA ALA A 66 -5.90 10.62 9.26
C ALA A 66 -7.18 10.63 8.40
N LEU A 67 -7.18 9.99 7.23
CA LEU A 67 -8.39 9.84 6.42
C LEU A 67 -9.47 9.02 7.13
N LEU A 68 -9.10 7.90 7.76
CA LEU A 68 -10.04 7.07 8.52
C LEU A 68 -10.59 7.81 9.75
N ARG A 69 -9.77 8.62 10.43
CA ARG A 69 -10.21 9.49 11.53
C ARG A 69 -11.22 10.54 11.07
N ASP A 70 -10.92 11.21 9.94
CA ASP A 70 -11.68 12.36 9.47
C ASP A 70 -12.99 11.97 8.74
N PHE A 71 -13.03 10.79 8.11
CA PHE A 71 -14.15 10.35 7.27
C PHE A 71 -14.79 9.03 7.71
N GLY A 72 -14.18 8.30 8.64
CA GLY A 72 -14.66 7.02 9.14
C GLY A 72 -15.62 7.15 10.32
N GLN A 73 -15.83 6.05 11.05
CA GLN A 73 -16.68 6.06 12.21
C GLN A 73 -15.91 6.53 13.46
N PRO A 74 -16.46 7.44 14.25
CA PRO A 74 -15.76 7.98 15.44
C PRO A 74 -15.39 6.94 16.50
N ALA A 75 -16.11 5.81 16.54
CA ALA A 75 -15.86 4.74 17.49
C ALA A 75 -14.77 3.76 17.06
N TRP A 76 -14.18 3.91 15.87
CA TRP A 76 -13.06 3.08 15.44
C TRP A 76 -11.79 3.39 16.23
N THR A 77 -11.09 2.33 16.63
CA THR A 77 -9.73 2.45 17.17
C THR A 77 -8.73 2.32 16.04
N LEU A 78 -8.02 3.40 15.74
CA LEU A 78 -7.05 3.48 14.64
C LEU A 78 -5.63 3.45 15.19
N GLN A 79 -4.82 2.52 14.71
CA GLN A 79 -3.41 2.39 15.09
C GLN A 79 -2.55 2.16 13.85
N GLY A 80 -1.32 2.67 13.88
CA GLY A 80 -0.33 2.43 12.83
C GLY A 80 0.94 1.81 13.38
N ILE A 81 1.73 1.24 12.47
CA ILE A 81 3.10 0.81 12.75
C ILE A 81 3.98 1.15 11.57
N ASP A 82 5.15 1.74 11.84
CA ASP A 82 6.15 2.08 10.82
C ASP A 82 7.57 1.96 11.37
N ALA A 83 8.51 1.52 10.53
CA ALA A 83 9.92 1.36 10.92
C ALA A 83 10.69 2.69 10.91
N SER A 84 10.15 3.75 10.32
CA SER A 84 10.77 5.07 10.24
C SER A 84 10.45 5.92 11.47
N GLN A 85 11.43 6.20 12.30
CA GLN A 85 11.25 7.09 13.45
C GLN A 85 10.72 8.47 13.07
N ARG A 86 11.15 9.00 11.91
CA ARG A 86 10.65 10.28 11.37
C ARG A 86 9.18 10.23 11.03
N ALA A 87 8.75 9.17 10.35
CA ALA A 87 7.36 8.98 9.97
C ALA A 87 6.46 8.87 11.22
N VAL A 88 6.88 8.07 12.19
CA VAL A 88 6.17 7.93 13.48
C VAL A 88 6.09 9.27 14.23
N ALA A 89 7.16 10.05 14.26
CA ALA A 89 7.16 11.37 14.89
C ALA A 89 6.18 12.34 14.20
N ALA A 90 6.14 12.35 12.87
CA ALA A 90 5.20 13.17 12.10
C ALA A 90 3.74 12.76 12.36
N ALA A 91 3.44 11.46 12.36
CA ALA A 91 2.12 10.93 12.66
C ALA A 91 1.69 11.27 14.10
N ALA A 92 2.59 11.18 15.08
CA ALA A 92 2.32 11.55 16.45
C ALA A 92 2.00 13.05 16.60
N GLN A 93 2.71 13.93 15.89
CA GLN A 93 2.40 15.37 15.84
C GLN A 93 1.02 15.64 15.24
N ALA A 94 0.53 14.79 14.33
CA ALA A 94 -0.83 14.85 13.80
C ALA A 94 -1.89 14.24 14.73
N GLY A 95 -1.52 13.84 15.95
CA GLY A 95 -2.43 13.26 16.95
C GLY A 95 -2.85 11.83 16.65
N LEU A 96 -2.03 11.08 15.88
CA LEU A 96 -2.29 9.69 15.52
C LEU A 96 -1.53 8.73 16.45
N THR A 97 -2.11 7.56 16.70
CA THR A 97 -1.47 6.50 17.48
C THR A 97 -0.65 5.60 16.56
N VAL A 98 0.67 5.77 16.58
CA VAL A 98 1.59 5.00 15.73
C VAL A 98 2.73 4.42 16.57
N HIS A 99 3.07 3.16 16.29
CA HIS A 99 4.14 2.41 16.95
C HIS A 99 5.38 2.36 16.06
N LEU A 100 6.55 2.61 16.65
CA LEU A 100 7.82 2.47 15.94
C LEU A 100 8.24 0.99 15.90
N GLY A 101 8.58 0.50 14.72
CA GLY A 101 9.10 -0.84 14.49
C GLY A 101 8.46 -1.55 13.30
N THR A 102 8.67 -2.85 13.21
CA THR A 102 8.05 -3.71 12.20
C THR A 102 6.94 -4.54 12.81
N VAL A 103 5.98 -4.98 11.98
CA VAL A 103 4.85 -5.76 12.47
C VAL A 103 5.27 -7.14 13.04
N GLU A 104 6.40 -7.68 12.58
CA GLU A 104 6.95 -8.96 13.08
C GLU A 104 7.55 -8.84 14.48
N GLN A 105 7.93 -7.63 14.89
CA GLN A 105 8.58 -7.37 16.18
C GLN A 105 7.69 -6.59 17.15
N THR A 106 6.43 -6.35 16.77
CA THR A 106 5.52 -5.55 17.58
C THR A 106 5.06 -6.28 18.82
N SER A 107 4.78 -5.51 19.90
CA SER A 107 4.10 -5.96 21.11
C SER A 107 2.57 -5.73 21.06
N LEU A 108 2.00 -5.43 19.91
CA LEU A 108 0.56 -5.27 19.75
C LEU A 108 -0.19 -6.55 20.11
N PRO A 109 -1.38 -6.43 20.72
CA PRO A 109 -2.10 -7.61 21.22
C PRO A 109 -2.58 -8.50 20.07
N ALA A 110 -2.34 -9.81 20.20
CA ALA A 110 -2.80 -10.80 19.23
C ALA A 110 -4.34 -10.85 19.16
N ALA A 111 -4.88 -11.29 18.02
CA ALA A 111 -6.30 -11.49 17.77
C ALA A 111 -7.18 -10.27 18.16
N SER A 112 -6.69 -9.06 17.91
CA SER A 112 -7.32 -7.81 18.39
C SER A 112 -7.89 -6.93 17.29
N TYR A 113 -7.43 -7.08 16.05
CA TYR A 113 -7.80 -6.20 14.94
C TYR A 113 -8.84 -6.84 14.04
N ASP A 114 -9.80 -6.03 13.61
CA ASP A 114 -10.85 -6.40 12.67
C ASP A 114 -10.35 -6.25 11.22
N LEU A 115 -9.49 -5.25 10.99
CA LEU A 115 -8.90 -4.95 9.69
C LEU A 115 -7.42 -4.55 9.85
N ALA A 116 -6.57 -5.08 8.99
CA ALA A 116 -5.24 -4.56 8.73
C ALA A 116 -5.15 -4.05 7.28
N ILE A 117 -4.51 -2.92 7.07
CA ILE A 117 -4.23 -2.38 5.73
C ILE A 117 -2.73 -2.29 5.50
N LEU A 118 -2.29 -2.67 4.30
CA LEU A 118 -0.90 -2.59 3.83
C LEU A 118 -0.93 -1.96 2.43
N ILE A 119 -0.76 -0.65 2.36
CA ILE A 119 -0.81 0.07 1.08
C ILE A 119 0.59 0.54 0.73
N ALA A 120 1.13 0.08 -0.39
CA ALA A 120 2.50 0.34 -0.82
C ALA A 120 3.52 -0.02 0.29
N THR A 121 3.38 -1.22 0.87
CA THR A 121 4.20 -1.68 2.00
C THR A 121 4.83 -3.04 1.71
N ILE A 122 4.06 -4.01 1.23
CA ILE A 122 4.50 -5.41 1.09
C ILE A 122 5.65 -5.58 0.08
N GLU A 123 5.77 -4.68 -0.89
CA GLU A 123 6.86 -4.63 -1.86
C GLU A 123 8.19 -4.17 -1.27
N HIS A 124 8.16 -3.49 -0.13
CA HIS A 124 9.33 -2.91 0.55
C HIS A 124 9.94 -3.83 1.62
N VAL A 125 9.24 -4.88 2.04
CA VAL A 125 9.67 -5.71 3.17
C VAL A 125 10.65 -6.81 2.76
N ALA A 126 11.49 -7.25 3.69
CA ALA A 126 12.48 -8.29 3.45
C ALA A 126 11.85 -9.69 3.37
N ASP A 127 10.85 -9.96 4.20
CA ASP A 127 10.10 -11.22 4.27
C ASP A 127 8.58 -10.97 4.20
N PRO A 128 7.99 -10.92 3.00
CA PRO A 128 6.54 -10.73 2.85
C PRO A 128 5.71 -11.82 3.54
N VAL A 129 6.21 -13.05 3.61
CA VAL A 129 5.51 -14.16 4.27
C VAL A 129 5.50 -13.95 5.78
N GLY A 130 6.64 -13.58 6.37
CA GLY A 130 6.78 -13.24 7.78
C GLY A 130 5.85 -12.09 8.18
N VAL A 131 5.82 -11.03 7.40
CA VAL A 131 4.90 -9.88 7.59
C VAL A 131 3.44 -10.33 7.61
N LEU A 132 2.98 -11.09 6.61
CA LEU A 132 1.59 -11.54 6.59
C LEU A 132 1.26 -12.55 7.70
N LYS A 133 2.21 -13.38 8.14
CA LYS A 133 2.04 -14.23 9.33
C LYS A 133 1.87 -13.40 10.61
N ALA A 134 2.66 -12.36 10.78
CA ALA A 134 2.53 -11.43 11.90
C ALA A 134 1.19 -10.68 11.86
N VAL A 135 0.79 -10.17 10.71
CA VAL A 135 -0.54 -9.54 10.50
C VAL A 135 -1.65 -10.53 10.84
N ARG A 136 -1.58 -11.77 10.39
CA ARG A 136 -2.55 -12.82 10.73
C ARG A 136 -2.68 -13.02 12.22
N ALA A 137 -1.57 -13.06 12.96
CA ALA A 137 -1.58 -13.24 14.41
C ALA A 137 -2.26 -12.09 15.15
N LEU A 138 -2.20 -10.86 14.61
CA LEU A 138 -2.85 -9.68 15.16
C LEU A 138 -4.35 -9.62 14.83
N LEU A 139 -4.77 -10.19 13.69
CA LEU A 139 -6.16 -10.22 13.28
C LEU A 139 -7.00 -11.18 14.12
N LYS A 140 -8.20 -10.75 14.47
CA LYS A 140 -9.25 -11.61 15.03
C LYS A 140 -9.54 -12.79 14.09
N PRO A 141 -10.05 -13.93 14.57
CA PRO A 141 -10.70 -14.91 13.71
C PRO A 141 -11.76 -14.23 12.84
N GLY A 142 -11.72 -14.43 11.51
CA GLY A 142 -12.57 -13.73 10.54
C GLY A 142 -12.14 -12.28 10.23
N GLY A 143 -11.13 -11.75 10.92
CA GLY A 143 -10.54 -10.45 10.60
C GLY A 143 -9.87 -10.44 9.23
N ARG A 144 -9.81 -9.27 8.59
CA ARG A 144 -9.37 -9.12 7.21
C ARG A 144 -8.05 -8.34 7.10
N ALA A 145 -7.24 -8.67 6.09
CA ALA A 145 -6.18 -7.78 5.63
C ALA A 145 -6.42 -7.37 4.19
N VAL A 146 -6.16 -6.09 3.89
CA VAL A 146 -6.20 -5.52 2.53
C VAL A 146 -4.80 -5.05 2.17
N ILE A 147 -4.23 -5.66 1.14
CA ILE A 147 -2.89 -5.38 0.63
C ILE A 147 -3.02 -4.74 -0.74
N VAL A 148 -2.41 -3.56 -0.94
CA VAL A 148 -2.37 -2.89 -2.24
C VAL A 148 -0.91 -2.70 -2.64
N THR A 149 -0.55 -3.22 -3.82
CA THR A 149 0.83 -3.21 -4.32
C THR A 149 0.87 -3.14 -5.85
N ASP A 150 2.03 -2.86 -6.43
CA ASP A 150 2.22 -2.83 -7.88
C ASP A 150 2.00 -4.19 -8.54
N SER A 151 1.52 -4.15 -9.79
CA SER A 151 1.25 -5.34 -10.59
C SER A 151 2.25 -5.50 -11.72
N THR A 152 2.88 -6.68 -11.82
CA THR A 152 3.70 -7.06 -12.98
C THR A 152 2.89 -7.73 -14.09
N SER A 153 1.56 -7.79 -13.96
CA SER A 153 0.67 -8.38 -14.99
C SER A 153 0.05 -7.32 -15.92
N THR A 154 0.66 -6.14 -15.99
CA THR A 154 0.13 -4.97 -16.69
C THR A 154 0.83 -4.73 -18.03
N LEU A 155 0.23 -3.91 -18.89
CA LEU A 155 0.81 -3.58 -20.18
C LEU A 155 2.05 -2.68 -20.04
N ASP A 156 2.02 -1.71 -19.12
CA ASP A 156 3.17 -0.85 -18.82
C ASP A 156 4.38 -1.68 -18.41
N PHE A 157 4.22 -2.68 -17.51
CA PHE A 157 5.27 -3.61 -17.17
C PHE A 157 5.78 -4.37 -18.40
N ARG A 158 4.89 -4.95 -19.21
CA ARG A 158 5.28 -5.73 -20.40
C ARG A 158 6.08 -4.92 -21.41
N LEU A 159 5.77 -3.63 -21.57
CA LEU A 159 6.46 -2.74 -22.50
C LEU A 159 7.78 -2.20 -21.94
N THR A 160 7.88 -1.99 -20.63
CA THR A 160 8.97 -1.22 -20.01
C THR A 160 9.83 -2.00 -19.02
N HIS A 161 9.48 -3.28 -18.70
CA HIS A 161 10.12 -4.09 -17.66
C HIS A 161 11.63 -4.32 -17.86
N LYS A 162 12.15 -4.24 -19.08
CA LYS A 162 13.58 -4.51 -19.32
C LYS A 162 14.49 -3.47 -18.65
N ARG A 163 14.03 -2.21 -18.48
CA ARG A 163 14.93 -1.15 -18.01
C ARG A 163 14.24 0.00 -17.26
N VAL A 164 13.09 0.45 -17.71
CA VAL A 164 12.56 1.78 -17.32
C VAL A 164 11.21 1.74 -16.61
N TRP A 165 10.70 0.55 -16.27
CA TRP A 165 9.40 0.46 -15.62
C TRP A 165 9.33 1.30 -14.33
N GLY A 166 8.30 2.14 -14.24
CA GLY A 166 8.09 3.06 -13.12
C GLY A 166 7.89 2.36 -11.77
N GLY A 167 7.29 1.16 -11.79
CA GLY A 167 7.05 0.36 -10.59
C GLY A 167 8.31 -0.30 -9.99
N TYR A 168 9.48 -0.21 -10.64
CA TYR A 168 10.71 -0.69 -9.98
C TYR A 168 11.09 0.12 -8.75
N HIS A 169 10.85 1.41 -8.78
CA HIS A 169 11.11 2.35 -7.67
C HIS A 169 12.40 2.08 -6.88
N PHE A 170 13.44 1.66 -7.61
CA PHE A 170 14.74 1.26 -7.04
C PHE A 170 15.36 2.38 -6.17
N PRO A 171 15.96 2.08 -5.02
CA PRO A 171 16.21 0.75 -4.44
C PRO A 171 15.13 0.26 -3.44
N ARG A 172 13.91 0.77 -3.50
CA ARG A 172 12.86 0.58 -2.48
C ARG A 172 12.03 -0.67 -2.67
N HIS A 173 11.61 -0.98 -3.92
CA HIS A 173 10.81 -2.17 -4.21
C HIS A 173 11.70 -3.40 -4.32
N TRP A 174 11.61 -4.27 -3.33
CA TRP A 174 12.40 -5.51 -3.27
C TRP A 174 11.62 -6.71 -3.76
N ASN A 175 10.31 -6.62 -3.76
CA ASN A 175 9.41 -7.66 -4.21
C ASN A 175 8.49 -7.14 -5.30
N LEU A 176 8.28 -7.94 -6.33
CA LEU A 176 7.38 -7.64 -7.42
C LEU A 176 6.29 -8.70 -7.47
N PHE A 177 5.04 -8.26 -7.55
CA PHE A 177 3.90 -9.14 -7.42
C PHE A 177 3.05 -9.23 -8.70
N ASN A 178 2.42 -10.37 -8.86
CA ASN A 178 1.30 -10.62 -9.76
C ASN A 178 0.21 -11.39 -9.01
N ARG A 179 -0.94 -11.64 -9.66
CA ARG A 179 -2.05 -12.35 -9.01
C ARG A 179 -1.62 -13.71 -8.45
N LYS A 180 -0.82 -14.48 -9.20
CA LYS A 180 -0.36 -15.81 -8.77
C LYS A 180 0.57 -15.73 -7.56
N SER A 181 1.55 -14.83 -7.57
CA SER A 181 2.48 -14.66 -6.44
C SER A 181 1.77 -14.15 -5.18
N LEU A 182 0.75 -13.29 -5.30
CA LEU A 182 -0.07 -12.86 -4.17
C LEU A 182 -0.92 -14.01 -3.60
N GLN A 183 -1.47 -14.90 -4.44
CA GLN A 183 -2.17 -16.11 -3.98
C GLN A 183 -1.23 -17.04 -3.20
N LEU A 184 -0.02 -17.26 -3.73
CA LEU A 184 0.99 -18.09 -3.06
C LEU A 184 1.45 -17.46 -1.74
N LEU A 185 1.61 -16.15 -1.70
CA LEU A 185 1.95 -15.40 -0.50
C LEU A 185 0.87 -15.57 0.60
N ALA A 186 -0.40 -15.37 0.27
CA ALA A 186 -1.51 -15.57 1.19
C ALA A 186 -1.54 -17.00 1.73
N LYS A 187 -1.40 -18.00 0.85
CA LYS A 187 -1.35 -19.42 1.23
C LYS A 187 -0.19 -19.72 2.18
N ALA A 188 1.02 -19.21 1.87
CA ALA A 188 2.21 -19.40 2.71
C ALA A 188 2.08 -18.75 4.09
N ALA A 189 1.29 -17.67 4.20
CA ALA A 189 0.96 -17.02 5.46
C ALA A 189 -0.20 -17.68 6.21
N GLY A 190 -0.85 -18.70 5.62
CA GLY A 190 -2.03 -19.37 6.21
C GLY A 190 -3.28 -18.48 6.22
N MET A 191 -3.41 -17.56 5.28
CA MET A 191 -4.58 -16.71 5.10
C MET A 191 -5.41 -17.16 3.90
N GLU A 192 -6.73 -16.98 3.97
CA GLU A 192 -7.65 -17.31 2.89
C GLU A 192 -7.85 -16.10 1.98
N VAL A 193 -7.75 -16.31 0.67
CA VAL A 193 -7.97 -15.26 -0.32
C VAL A 193 -9.45 -15.03 -0.52
N VAL A 194 -9.92 -13.83 -0.25
CA VAL A 194 -11.30 -13.37 -0.52
C VAL A 194 -11.40 -12.85 -1.95
N SER A 195 -10.50 -11.95 -2.34
CA SER A 195 -10.44 -11.41 -3.70
C SER A 195 -9.05 -10.93 -4.08
N ILE A 196 -8.79 -10.87 -5.39
CA ILE A 196 -7.65 -10.15 -5.97
C ILE A 196 -8.18 -9.31 -7.13
N ASP A 197 -8.25 -8.01 -6.91
CA ASP A 197 -8.80 -7.06 -7.86
C ASP A 197 -7.69 -6.17 -8.43
N SER A 198 -7.85 -5.69 -9.65
CA SER A 198 -7.00 -4.61 -10.15
C SER A 198 -7.42 -3.27 -9.56
N VAL A 199 -6.48 -2.35 -9.46
CA VAL A 199 -6.74 -0.98 -9.02
C VAL A 199 -6.03 -0.03 -9.98
N MET A 200 -6.71 1.04 -10.35
CA MET A 200 -6.19 2.07 -11.25
C MET A 200 -5.14 2.93 -10.55
N SER A 201 -4.02 3.18 -11.26
CA SER A 201 -3.01 4.15 -10.87
C SER A 201 -2.22 4.63 -12.09
N PRO A 202 -2.19 5.93 -12.39
CA PRO A 202 -1.40 6.46 -13.51
C PRO A 202 0.10 6.48 -13.22
N VAL A 203 0.52 6.25 -11.98
CA VAL A 203 1.87 6.56 -11.47
C VAL A 203 2.94 5.77 -12.23
N ASN A 204 2.74 4.46 -12.41
CA ASN A 204 3.72 3.61 -13.09
C ASN A 204 3.91 4.00 -14.55
N TRP A 205 2.84 4.37 -15.26
CA TRP A 205 2.90 4.88 -16.63
C TRP A 205 3.72 6.16 -16.71
N VAL A 206 3.40 7.14 -15.87
CA VAL A 206 4.08 8.43 -15.82
C VAL A 206 5.57 8.25 -15.55
N TYR A 207 5.93 7.45 -14.55
CA TYR A 207 7.33 7.21 -14.23
C TYR A 207 8.06 6.34 -15.26
N SER A 208 7.38 5.42 -15.92
CA SER A 208 7.98 4.63 -17.01
C SER A 208 8.40 5.52 -18.17
N ILE A 209 7.53 6.44 -18.59
CA ILE A 209 7.85 7.41 -19.65
C ILE A 209 8.95 8.38 -19.18
N ARG A 210 8.84 8.90 -17.96
CA ARG A 210 9.88 9.75 -17.38
C ARG A 210 11.25 9.08 -17.39
N ASN A 211 11.33 7.85 -16.90
CA ASN A 211 12.57 7.07 -16.84
C ASN A 211 13.13 6.83 -18.24
N TRP A 212 12.25 6.53 -19.22
CA TRP A 212 12.64 6.38 -20.61
C TRP A 212 13.23 7.67 -21.18
N LEU A 213 12.60 8.82 -20.96
CA LEU A 213 13.09 10.13 -21.41
C LEU A 213 14.44 10.47 -20.78
N VAL A 214 14.62 10.23 -19.48
CA VAL A 214 15.89 10.44 -18.78
C VAL A 214 17.00 9.55 -19.35
N ASP A 215 16.71 8.28 -19.57
CA ASP A 215 17.66 7.30 -20.08
C ASP A 215 18.15 7.67 -21.50
N HIS A 216 17.28 8.29 -22.32
CA HIS A 216 17.60 8.77 -23.65
C HIS A 216 18.06 10.24 -23.69
N ARG A 217 18.34 10.82 -22.52
CA ARG A 217 18.87 12.20 -22.38
C ARG A 217 18.00 13.29 -23.01
N TYR A 218 16.70 13.14 -23.00
CA TYR A 218 15.79 14.20 -23.43
C TYR A 218 15.90 15.46 -22.53
N PRO A 219 15.57 16.65 -23.07
CA PRO A 219 15.63 17.91 -22.30
C PRO A 219 14.77 17.85 -21.03
N SER A 220 15.25 18.50 -19.95
CA SER A 220 14.58 18.51 -18.62
C SER A 220 13.14 19.04 -18.69
N TRP A 221 12.87 20.06 -19.50
CA TRP A 221 11.53 20.61 -19.66
C TRP A 221 10.50 19.56 -20.14
N LEU A 222 10.93 18.61 -20.99
CA LEU A 222 10.07 17.51 -21.44
C LEU A 222 9.92 16.43 -20.35
N VAL A 223 11.01 16.10 -19.67
CA VAL A 223 11.01 15.13 -18.55
C VAL A 223 10.06 15.58 -17.43
N GLU A 224 10.02 16.88 -17.13
CA GLU A 224 9.15 17.46 -16.10
C GLU A 224 7.67 17.35 -16.42
N GLN A 225 7.28 17.25 -17.70
CA GLN A 225 5.90 16.97 -18.09
C GLN A 225 5.39 15.61 -17.66
N PHE A 226 6.29 14.69 -17.24
CA PHE A 226 5.98 13.36 -16.73
C PHE A 226 6.37 13.27 -15.25
N SER A 227 5.58 13.93 -14.42
CA SER A 227 5.75 13.96 -12.96
C SER A 227 4.39 13.96 -12.26
N LEU A 228 4.37 13.74 -10.96
CA LEU A 228 3.14 13.83 -10.16
C LEU A 228 2.61 15.27 -10.04
N LYS A 229 3.39 16.28 -10.50
CA LYS A 229 2.99 17.67 -10.56
C LYS A 229 2.46 18.08 -11.95
N ALA A 230 2.52 17.19 -12.94
CA ALA A 230 2.10 17.46 -14.32
C ALA A 230 0.66 16.97 -14.57
N PRO A 231 -0.36 17.86 -14.53
CA PRO A 231 -1.77 17.45 -14.54
C PRO A 231 -2.19 16.79 -15.85
N LEU A 232 -1.62 17.20 -16.99
CA LEU A 232 -1.99 16.66 -18.29
C LEU A 232 -1.55 15.21 -18.46
N SER A 233 -0.30 14.88 -18.11
CA SER A 233 0.17 13.50 -18.16
C SER A 233 -0.55 12.62 -17.18
N LEU A 234 -0.81 13.10 -15.94
CA LEU A 234 -1.61 12.37 -14.97
C LEU A 234 -3.03 12.09 -15.48
N ALA A 235 -3.71 13.10 -16.06
CA ALA A 235 -5.05 12.91 -16.59
C ALA A 235 -5.07 11.89 -17.76
N ALA A 236 -4.11 12.01 -18.70
CA ALA A 236 -4.01 11.10 -19.83
C ALA A 236 -3.77 9.66 -19.38
N PHE A 237 -2.81 9.43 -18.47
CA PHE A 237 -2.52 8.07 -17.98
C PHE A 237 -3.55 7.57 -16.97
N THR A 238 -4.29 8.43 -16.30
CA THR A 238 -5.48 8.02 -15.54
C THR A 238 -6.52 7.42 -16.48
N LEU A 239 -6.80 8.06 -17.62
CA LEU A 239 -7.73 7.52 -18.62
C LEU A 239 -7.23 6.19 -19.17
N VAL A 240 -5.97 6.11 -19.57
CA VAL A 240 -5.35 4.86 -20.08
C VAL A 240 -5.45 3.74 -19.06
N ASP A 241 -5.01 3.97 -17.82
CA ASP A 241 -5.04 2.92 -16.81
C ASP A 241 -6.47 2.57 -16.34
N THR A 242 -7.42 3.51 -16.42
CA THR A 242 -8.84 3.22 -16.19
C THR A 242 -9.38 2.21 -17.20
N LEU A 243 -9.04 2.34 -18.47
CA LEU A 243 -9.44 1.37 -19.50
C LEU A 243 -8.85 -0.02 -19.21
N PHE A 244 -7.57 -0.08 -18.83
CA PHE A 244 -6.95 -1.34 -18.41
C PHE A 244 -7.54 -1.89 -17.12
N HIS A 245 -7.86 -1.04 -16.16
CA HIS A 245 -8.51 -1.45 -14.93
C HIS A 245 -9.90 -2.08 -15.18
N LEU A 246 -10.71 -1.49 -16.05
CA LEU A 246 -12.01 -2.05 -16.45
C LEU A 246 -11.87 -3.43 -17.10
N ALA A 247 -10.74 -3.70 -17.77
CA ALA A 247 -10.38 -5.01 -18.30
C ALA A 247 -9.71 -5.95 -17.27
N GLY A 248 -9.59 -5.54 -15.99
CA GLY A 248 -8.95 -6.32 -14.92
C GLY A 248 -7.42 -6.23 -14.89
N HIS A 249 -6.82 -5.27 -15.60
CA HIS A 249 -5.36 -5.11 -15.77
C HIS A 249 -4.83 -3.73 -15.31
N GLY A 250 -5.48 -3.07 -14.35
CA GLY A 250 -4.98 -1.82 -13.77
C GLY A 250 -3.61 -1.98 -13.11
N ALA A 251 -2.89 -0.87 -12.97
CA ALA A 251 -1.48 -0.81 -12.57
C ALA A 251 -1.19 -1.40 -11.18
N LEU A 252 -2.16 -1.42 -10.28
CA LEU A 252 -2.01 -2.01 -8.96
C LEU A 252 -2.90 -3.24 -8.79
N LEU A 253 -2.55 -4.09 -7.81
CA LEU A 253 -3.38 -5.18 -7.30
C LEU A 253 -3.81 -4.89 -5.87
N ARG A 254 -5.07 -5.20 -5.57
CA ARG A 254 -5.62 -5.27 -4.24
C ARG A 254 -5.92 -6.72 -3.90
N LEU A 255 -5.16 -7.27 -2.97
CA LEU A 255 -5.41 -8.57 -2.37
C LEU A 255 -6.21 -8.35 -1.08
N THR A 256 -7.37 -8.96 -0.98
CA THR A 256 -8.14 -9.08 0.28
C THR A 256 -8.04 -10.50 0.78
N VAL A 257 -7.59 -10.66 2.02
CA VAL A 257 -7.46 -11.96 2.69
C VAL A 257 -8.15 -11.93 4.04
N THR A 258 -8.53 -13.09 4.54
CA THR A 258 -9.10 -13.25 5.88
C THR A 258 -8.27 -14.21 6.73
N ASN A 259 -8.26 -13.98 8.03
CA ASN A 259 -7.73 -14.93 9.01
C ASN A 259 -8.80 -16.00 9.25
N PRO A 260 -8.62 -17.26 8.80
CA PRO A 260 -9.61 -18.34 9.01
C PRO A 260 -9.81 -18.72 10.47
N GLY A 261 -8.97 -18.18 11.37
CA GLY A 261 -8.92 -18.63 12.75
C GLY A 261 -8.15 -19.95 12.87
N THR A 262 -8.12 -20.49 14.07
CA THR A 262 -7.67 -21.87 14.30
C THR A 262 -8.85 -22.79 13.99
N VAL A 263 -8.76 -23.57 12.92
CA VAL A 263 -9.68 -24.72 12.74
C VAL A 263 -9.44 -25.62 13.94
N SER A 264 -10.46 -25.77 14.80
CA SER A 264 -10.39 -26.71 15.92
C SER A 264 -10.13 -28.11 15.34
N PRO A 265 -9.19 -28.90 15.89
CA PRO A 265 -8.88 -30.24 15.36
C PRO A 265 -10.06 -31.20 15.33
N LEU A 266 -11.18 -30.85 15.97
CA LEU A 266 -12.39 -31.67 16.05
C LEU A 266 -13.14 -31.80 14.71
N HIS A 267 -12.86 -30.99 13.69
CA HIS A 267 -13.52 -31.10 12.37
C HIS A 267 -12.75 -32.01 11.38
N GLN A 268 -11.54 -32.46 11.69
CA GLN A 268 -10.80 -33.38 10.82
C GLN A 268 -11.17 -34.86 10.98
N PHE A 269 -12.04 -35.20 11.93
CA PHE A 269 -12.47 -36.58 12.17
C PHE A 269 -13.89 -36.92 11.67
N LEU A 270 -14.54 -36.00 10.91
CA LEU A 270 -15.90 -36.19 10.43
C LEU A 270 -16.06 -36.11 8.90
N LEU A 271 -15.02 -36.36 8.12
CA LEU A 271 -15.11 -36.57 6.66
C LEU A 271 -14.50 -37.90 6.26
#